data_6cc0599d732a9cb74b3e9fc32b77600f
#
_entry.id   6cc0599d732a9cb74b3e9fc32b77600f
#
_cell.length_a   1.000
_cell.length_b   1.000
_cell.length_c   1.000
_cell.angle_alpha   90.00
_cell.angle_beta   90.00
_cell.angle_gamma   90.00
#
_symmetry.space_group_name_H-M   'P 1'
#
loop_
_entity.id
_entity.type
_entity.pdbx_description
1 polymer ?
#
loop_
_entity_poly.entity_id
_entity_poly.type
_entity_poly.pdbx_seq_one_letter_code
_entity_poly.pdbx_strand_id
1 'polypeptide(L)'
;MSNIWVCKPDGTIQCDEDSKEITLEEMRGQLASLIGEDNIIGMRKISKPMIQLCGMPTGKMNAYEITEKGALILERGFVGRQGFNPCSVEVDAKSASSELNIGEIIGSLTCHNPTTIRELIGHPLRVYKTGDAITKDWRPDRVNIEINSNGLIVNIWFG
;
A
#
# COMPACT_ATOMS: atom_id res chain seq x y z
N MET A 1 9.45 -22.12 3.85
CA MET A 1 10.08 -20.86 3.39
C MET A 1 8.95 -19.92 3.00
N SER A 2 8.87 -18.76 3.62
CA SER A 2 7.79 -17.82 3.32
C SER A 2 8.12 -17.11 2.01
N ASN A 3 7.27 -17.23 1.00
CA ASN A 3 7.42 -16.50 -0.25
C ASN A 3 7.16 -15.03 0.00
N ILE A 4 8.11 -14.17 -0.38
CA ILE A 4 8.00 -12.72 -0.22
C ILE A 4 7.49 -12.15 -1.54
N TRP A 5 6.36 -11.46 -1.49
CA TRP A 5 5.78 -10.81 -2.64
C TRP A 5 5.89 -9.29 -2.53
N VAL A 6 6.26 -8.66 -3.63
CA VAL A 6 6.25 -7.20 -3.78
C VAL A 6 5.39 -6.83 -4.98
N CYS A 7 4.66 -5.73 -4.86
CA CYS A 7 3.71 -5.27 -5.87
C CYS A 7 3.96 -3.80 -6.20
N LYS A 8 3.65 -3.46 -7.45
CA LYS A 8 3.62 -2.07 -7.94
C LYS A 8 2.40 -1.88 -8.83
N PRO A 9 1.67 -0.75 -8.74
CA PRO A 9 0.60 -0.44 -9.68
C PRO A 9 1.09 -0.50 -11.12
N ASP A 10 0.25 -1.00 -12.03
CA ASP A 10 0.59 -1.12 -13.45
C ASP A 10 0.52 0.20 -14.23
N GLY A 11 0.16 1.30 -13.56
CA GLY A 11 0.11 2.64 -14.16
C GLY A 11 -1.25 2.98 -14.78
N THR A 12 -2.20 2.05 -14.83
CA THR A 12 -3.53 2.35 -15.39
C THR A 12 -4.38 3.20 -14.45
N ILE A 13 -5.07 4.19 -15.02
CA ILE A 13 -5.94 5.15 -14.32
C ILE A 13 -7.38 4.98 -14.80
N GLN A 14 -8.33 5.06 -13.86
CA GLN A 14 -9.76 4.93 -14.16
C GLN A 14 -10.25 6.12 -15.00
N CYS A 15 -11.04 5.85 -16.03
CA CYS A 15 -11.57 6.83 -17.00
C CYS A 15 -10.50 7.58 -17.83
N ASP A 16 -9.26 7.12 -17.84
CA ASP A 16 -8.19 7.68 -18.67
C ASP A 16 -7.80 6.65 -19.73
N GLU A 17 -8.31 6.84 -20.94
CA GLU A 17 -8.06 5.97 -22.09
C GLU A 17 -6.61 6.06 -22.60
N ASP A 18 -5.91 7.14 -22.27
CA ASP A 18 -4.52 7.36 -22.64
C ASP A 18 -3.52 6.76 -21.63
N SER A 19 -4.01 6.31 -20.47
CA SER A 19 -3.15 5.68 -19.47
C SER A 19 -2.62 4.35 -19.97
N LYS A 20 -1.30 4.21 -20.05
CA LYS A 20 -0.64 2.99 -20.54
C LYS A 20 -0.35 2.04 -19.40
N GLU A 21 -0.77 0.81 -19.61
CA GLU A 21 -0.40 -0.29 -18.74
C GLU A 21 1.10 -0.61 -18.90
N ILE A 22 1.83 -0.63 -17.79
CA ILE A 22 3.19 -1.14 -17.73
C ILE A 22 3.10 -2.67 -17.64
N THR A 23 3.65 -3.34 -18.61
CA THR A 23 3.60 -4.81 -18.68
C THR A 23 4.38 -5.46 -17.54
N LEU A 24 4.06 -6.74 -17.25
CA LEU A 24 4.81 -7.52 -16.27
C LEU A 24 6.31 -7.58 -16.60
N GLU A 25 6.66 -7.74 -17.86
CA GLU A 25 8.05 -7.85 -18.30
C GLU A 25 8.81 -6.53 -18.17
N GLU A 26 8.19 -5.40 -18.57
CA GLU A 26 8.82 -4.10 -18.43
C GLU A 26 9.09 -3.74 -16.96
N MET A 27 8.11 -4.01 -16.11
CA MET A 27 8.25 -3.74 -14.67
C MET A 27 9.20 -4.74 -14.00
N ARG A 28 9.28 -5.99 -14.49
CA ARG A 28 10.30 -6.97 -14.10
C ARG A 28 11.70 -6.44 -14.37
N GLY A 29 11.93 -5.85 -15.55
CA GLY A 29 13.20 -5.22 -15.88
C GLY A 29 13.58 -4.10 -14.91
N GLN A 30 12.61 -3.28 -14.47
CA GLN A 30 12.83 -2.28 -13.44
C GLN A 30 13.23 -2.91 -12.10
N LEU A 31 12.53 -3.96 -11.68
CA LEU A 31 12.83 -4.67 -10.43
C LEU A 31 14.18 -5.37 -10.50
N ALA A 32 14.49 -6.03 -11.62
CA ALA A 32 15.77 -6.70 -11.84
C ALA A 32 16.97 -5.77 -11.77
N SER A 33 16.82 -4.53 -12.23
CA SER A 33 17.88 -3.51 -12.10
C SER A 33 18.14 -3.10 -10.65
N LEU A 34 17.17 -3.30 -9.76
CA LEU A 34 17.29 -2.97 -8.33
C LEU A 34 17.86 -4.12 -7.50
N ILE A 35 17.37 -5.34 -7.72
CA ILE A 35 17.69 -6.49 -6.86
C ILE A 35 18.50 -7.59 -7.57
N GLY A 36 18.65 -7.51 -8.87
CA GLY A 36 19.23 -8.56 -9.71
C GLY A 36 18.20 -9.58 -10.16
N GLU A 37 18.35 -10.06 -11.40
CA GLU A 37 17.44 -11.01 -12.05
C GLU A 37 17.28 -12.31 -11.26
N ASP A 38 18.36 -12.82 -10.70
CA ASP A 38 18.39 -14.09 -9.94
C ASP A 38 17.56 -14.05 -8.65
N ASN A 39 17.13 -12.86 -8.22
CA ASN A 39 16.31 -12.69 -7.03
C ASN A 39 14.81 -12.61 -7.31
N ILE A 40 14.40 -12.74 -8.59
CA ILE A 40 12.99 -12.77 -9.00
C ILE A 40 12.60 -14.21 -9.32
N ILE A 41 11.71 -14.79 -8.53
CA ILE A 41 11.31 -16.20 -8.63
C ILE A 41 10.09 -16.36 -9.56
N GLY A 42 9.13 -15.46 -9.43
CA GLY A 42 7.88 -15.51 -10.17
C GLY A 42 7.24 -14.15 -10.34
N MET A 43 6.24 -14.07 -11.21
CA MET A 43 5.48 -12.84 -11.44
C MET A 43 4.04 -13.16 -11.81
N ARG A 44 3.14 -12.28 -11.43
CA ARG A 44 1.71 -12.34 -11.82
C ARG A 44 1.03 -10.99 -11.74
N LYS A 45 -0.08 -10.86 -12.45
CA LYS A 45 -1.01 -9.74 -12.24
C LYS A 45 -1.95 -10.04 -11.10
N ILE A 46 -2.18 -9.04 -10.29
CA ILE A 46 -3.19 -9.06 -9.24
C ILE A 46 -4.09 -7.83 -9.38
N SER A 47 -5.29 -7.93 -8.86
CA SER A 47 -6.20 -6.79 -8.81
C SER A 47 -6.66 -6.61 -7.37
N LYS A 48 -6.53 -5.39 -6.86
CA LYS A 48 -7.10 -5.01 -5.57
C LYS A 48 -8.45 -4.34 -5.80
N PRO A 49 -9.47 -4.65 -5.00
CA PRO A 49 -10.71 -3.91 -5.06
C PRO A 49 -10.44 -2.43 -4.76
N MET A 50 -10.87 -1.57 -5.67
CA MET A 50 -10.70 -0.11 -5.56
C MET A 50 -12.06 0.56 -5.78
N ILE A 51 -12.24 1.72 -5.14
CA ILE A 51 -13.39 2.57 -5.43
C ILE A 51 -13.31 3.01 -6.89
N GLN A 52 -14.42 2.90 -7.60
CA GLN A 52 -14.50 3.40 -8.98
C GLN A 52 -14.68 4.91 -8.96
N LEU A 53 -13.58 5.62 -9.19
CA LEU A 53 -13.55 7.07 -9.27
C LEU A 53 -12.56 7.48 -10.37
N CYS A 54 -13.04 8.30 -11.31
CA CYS A 54 -12.19 8.80 -12.40
C CYS A 54 -10.94 9.53 -11.86
N GLY A 55 -9.79 9.25 -12.48
CA GLY A 55 -8.50 9.81 -12.07
C GLY A 55 -7.76 9.00 -10.98
N MET A 56 -8.39 7.96 -10.43
CA MET A 56 -7.74 7.07 -9.47
C MET A 56 -7.11 5.85 -10.17
N PRO A 57 -6.07 5.21 -9.58
CA PRO A 57 -5.54 3.95 -10.10
C PRO A 57 -6.63 2.89 -10.23
N THR A 58 -6.53 2.01 -11.22
CA THR A 58 -7.51 0.94 -11.46
C THR A 58 -7.47 -0.17 -10.42
N GLY A 59 -6.46 -0.21 -9.56
CA GLY A 59 -6.20 -1.31 -8.63
C GLY A 59 -5.48 -2.50 -9.25
N LYS A 60 -5.21 -2.47 -10.55
CA LYS A 60 -4.38 -3.47 -11.21
C LYS A 60 -2.92 -3.28 -10.80
N MET A 61 -2.27 -4.36 -10.42
CA MET A 61 -0.89 -4.35 -9.94
C MET A 61 -0.10 -5.51 -10.52
N ASN A 62 1.16 -5.26 -10.76
CA ASN A 62 2.13 -6.28 -11.08
C ASN A 62 2.79 -6.77 -9.78
N ALA A 63 2.73 -8.07 -9.53
CA ALA A 63 3.26 -8.72 -8.34
C ALA A 63 4.42 -9.64 -8.70
N TYR A 64 5.47 -9.60 -7.90
CA TYR A 64 6.69 -10.38 -8.08
C TYR A 64 7.02 -11.14 -6.81
N GLU A 65 7.27 -12.42 -6.96
CA GLU A 65 7.83 -13.26 -5.92
C GLU A 65 9.34 -13.11 -5.92
N ILE A 66 9.92 -12.75 -4.79
CA ILE A 66 11.35 -12.47 -4.66
C ILE A 66 11.98 -13.27 -3.53
N THR A 67 13.30 -13.48 -3.64
CA THR A 67 14.09 -14.10 -2.59
C THR A 67 14.21 -13.19 -1.35
N GLU A 68 14.52 -13.77 -0.18
CA GLU A 68 14.84 -12.99 1.02
C GLU A 68 16.01 -12.02 0.78
N LYS A 69 17.00 -12.43 -0.02
CA LYS A 69 18.12 -11.57 -0.41
C LYS A 69 17.64 -10.38 -1.24
N GLY A 70 16.74 -10.61 -2.20
CA GLY A 70 16.12 -9.55 -2.99
C GLY A 70 15.34 -8.56 -2.14
N ALA A 71 14.59 -9.06 -1.15
CA ALA A 71 13.84 -8.23 -0.22
C ALA A 71 14.78 -7.34 0.64
N LEU A 72 15.87 -7.90 1.15
CA LEU A 72 16.87 -7.14 1.90
C LEU A 72 17.55 -6.05 1.06
N ILE A 73 17.82 -6.32 -0.22
CA ILE A 73 18.38 -5.32 -1.14
C ILE A 73 17.38 -4.18 -1.36
N LEU A 74 16.09 -4.48 -1.55
CA LEU A 74 15.03 -3.50 -1.71
C LEU A 74 14.85 -2.62 -0.45
N GLU A 75 14.99 -3.20 0.74
CA GLU A 75 14.87 -2.45 2.00
C GLU A 75 16.08 -1.57 2.30
N ARG A 76 17.27 -2.04 1.97
CA ARG A 76 18.54 -1.34 2.24
C ARG A 76 18.99 -0.44 1.09
N GLY A 77 18.38 -0.57 -0.08
CA GLY A 77 18.77 0.18 -1.27
C GLY A 77 18.66 1.69 -1.08
N PHE A 78 19.75 2.41 -1.38
CA PHE A 78 19.86 3.88 -1.29
C PHE A 78 18.81 4.61 -2.17
N VAL A 79 18.21 3.91 -3.12
CA VAL A 79 17.25 4.43 -4.11
C VAL A 79 15.80 4.23 -3.64
N GLY A 80 15.58 3.63 -2.47
CA GLY A 80 14.26 3.30 -1.98
C GLY A 80 13.58 2.19 -2.78
N ARG A 81 12.36 1.83 -2.40
CA ARG A 81 11.60 0.74 -3.03
C ARG A 81 11.09 1.06 -4.44
N GLN A 82 11.29 2.27 -4.94
CA GLN A 82 10.80 2.76 -6.25
C GLN A 82 9.33 2.39 -6.54
N GLY A 83 8.49 2.39 -5.52
CA GLY A 83 7.07 2.03 -5.62
C GLY A 83 6.76 0.54 -5.51
N PHE A 84 7.75 -0.34 -5.35
CA PHE A 84 7.53 -1.75 -5.01
C PHE A 84 7.28 -1.90 -3.51
N ASN A 85 6.08 -2.30 -3.13
CA ASN A 85 5.69 -2.46 -1.74
C ASN A 85 5.41 -3.93 -1.43
N PRO A 86 5.68 -4.40 -0.20
CA PRO A 86 5.26 -5.73 0.22
C PRO A 86 3.76 -5.93 -0.01
N CYS A 87 3.38 -7.07 -0.52
CA CYS A 87 1.98 -7.40 -0.71
C CYS A 87 1.68 -8.85 -0.33
N SER A 88 0.45 -9.06 0.16
CA SER A 88 -0.09 -10.40 0.33
C SER A 88 -0.69 -10.82 -1.01
N VAL A 89 -0.19 -11.89 -1.58
CA VAL A 89 -0.79 -12.52 -2.75
C VAL A 89 -1.50 -13.76 -2.25
N GLU A 90 -2.82 -13.68 -2.12
CA GLU A 90 -3.61 -14.86 -1.85
C GLU A 90 -3.52 -15.78 -3.08
N VAL A 91 -3.06 -16.99 -2.84
CA VAL A 91 -3.07 -18.04 -3.85
C VAL A 91 -4.53 -18.45 -3.99
N ASP A 92 -5.12 -18.24 -5.18
CA ASP A 92 -6.50 -18.62 -5.49
C ASP A 92 -6.82 -20.05 -5.05
N ALA A 93 -7.25 -20.21 -3.82
CA ALA A 93 -8.06 -21.33 -3.41
C ALA A 93 -9.51 -20.88 -3.60
N LYS A 94 -10.13 -21.32 -4.70
CA LYS A 94 -11.56 -21.32 -5.00
C LYS A 94 -12.43 -20.50 -4.03
N SER A 95 -13.02 -19.45 -4.60
CA SER A 95 -14.27 -18.81 -4.17
C SER A 95 -14.84 -19.33 -2.84
N ALA A 96 -14.37 -18.78 -1.74
CA ALA A 96 -15.17 -18.72 -0.54
C ALA A 96 -15.74 -17.30 -0.52
N SER A 97 -17.07 -17.21 -0.59
CA SER A 97 -17.84 -16.01 -0.32
C SER A 97 -17.52 -15.54 1.10
N SER A 98 -16.46 -14.76 1.26
CA SER A 98 -16.27 -14.00 2.48
C SER A 98 -17.17 -12.78 2.37
N GLU A 99 -18.15 -12.68 3.24
CA GLU A 99 -18.91 -11.45 3.47
C GLU A 99 -17.88 -10.33 3.66
N LEU A 100 -17.82 -9.45 2.66
CA LEU A 100 -16.96 -8.27 2.69
C LEU A 100 -17.43 -7.42 3.87
N ASN A 101 -16.64 -7.38 4.92
CA ASN A 101 -16.90 -6.49 6.06
C ASN A 101 -16.69 -5.05 5.60
N ILE A 102 -17.79 -4.38 5.28
CA ILE A 102 -17.82 -2.99 4.79
C ILE A 102 -17.03 -2.05 5.73
N GLY A 103 -17.01 -2.35 7.03
CA GLY A 103 -16.24 -1.59 8.02
C GLY A 103 -14.72 -1.68 7.82
N GLU A 104 -14.20 -2.88 7.48
CA GLU A 104 -12.77 -3.06 7.18
C GLU A 104 -12.38 -2.42 5.84
N ILE A 105 -13.27 -2.46 4.85
CA ILE A 105 -13.04 -1.80 3.55
C ILE A 105 -13.01 -0.29 3.72
N ILE A 106 -13.95 0.30 4.46
CA ILE A 106 -13.98 1.74 4.73
C ILE A 106 -12.73 2.13 5.55
N GLY A 107 -12.32 1.34 6.54
CA GLY A 107 -11.10 1.57 7.32
C GLY A 107 -9.83 1.53 6.47
N SER A 108 -9.71 0.59 5.53
CA SER A 108 -8.55 0.49 4.63
C SER A 108 -8.51 1.58 3.54
N LEU A 109 -9.67 2.17 3.20
CA LEU A 109 -9.79 3.21 2.19
C LEU A 109 -9.60 4.63 2.76
N THR A 110 -9.85 4.81 4.05
CA THR A 110 -9.85 6.13 4.69
C THR A 110 -8.66 6.39 5.60
N CYS A 111 -7.91 5.35 5.99
CA CYS A 111 -6.81 5.49 6.94
C CYS A 111 -5.51 4.96 6.34
N HIS A 112 -4.76 5.86 5.72
CA HIS A 112 -3.34 5.62 5.49
C HIS A 112 -2.63 5.82 6.83
N ASN A 113 -2.16 4.73 7.43
CA ASN A 113 -1.33 4.83 8.63
C ASN A 113 0.10 5.17 8.23
N PRO A 114 0.68 6.25 8.75
CA PRO A 114 2.06 6.61 8.47
C PRO A 114 3.00 5.50 8.96
N THR A 115 3.96 5.12 8.14
CA THR A 115 4.96 4.10 8.46
C THR A 115 6.25 4.71 9.00
N THR A 116 6.46 6.00 8.77
CA THR A 116 7.62 6.74 9.28
C THR A 116 7.21 8.10 9.82
N ILE A 117 7.98 8.62 10.80
CA ILE A 117 7.76 9.96 11.36
C ILE A 117 7.90 11.06 10.29
N ARG A 118 8.71 10.83 9.26
CA ARG A 118 8.91 11.81 8.17
C ARG A 118 7.65 12.10 7.39
N GLU A 119 6.74 11.13 7.29
CA GLU A 119 5.45 11.29 6.62
C GLU A 119 4.52 12.27 7.34
N LEU A 120 4.78 12.58 8.60
CA LEU A 120 3.98 13.51 9.40
C LEU A 120 4.38 14.98 9.18
N ILE A 121 5.56 15.23 8.60
CA ILE A 121 6.11 16.58 8.45
C ILE A 121 5.33 17.34 7.38
N GLY A 122 4.87 18.54 7.74
CA GLY A 122 4.14 19.43 6.85
C GLY A 122 2.63 19.24 6.83
N HIS A 123 2.12 18.25 7.58
CA HIS A 123 0.68 17.99 7.68
C HIS A 123 0.04 18.71 8.89
N PRO A 124 -1.21 19.20 8.76
CA PRO A 124 -1.98 19.70 9.91
C PRO A 124 -2.14 18.60 10.95
N LEU A 125 -2.03 18.95 12.23
CA LEU A 125 -2.06 17.99 13.32
C LEU A 125 -3.34 18.15 14.17
N ARG A 126 -3.98 17.02 14.51
CA ARG A 126 -4.99 16.90 15.55
C ARG A 126 -4.49 15.91 16.61
N VAL A 127 -4.39 16.35 17.85
CA VAL A 127 -4.09 15.48 18.99
C VAL A 127 -5.33 15.40 19.87
N TYR A 128 -5.70 14.19 20.30
CA TYR A 128 -6.85 13.94 21.19
C TYR A 128 -6.56 12.77 22.12
N LYS A 129 -7.32 12.66 23.21
CA LYS A 129 -7.19 11.55 24.16
C LYS A 129 -8.14 10.41 23.79
N THR A 130 -7.74 9.19 24.11
CA THR A 130 -8.63 8.02 24.00
C THR A 130 -9.96 8.29 24.71
N GLY A 131 -11.06 8.19 23.98
CA GLY A 131 -12.41 8.44 24.49
C GLY A 131 -12.92 9.86 24.29
N ASP A 132 -12.11 10.81 23.82
CA ASP A 132 -12.57 12.14 23.47
C ASP A 132 -13.54 12.09 22.27
N ALA A 133 -14.58 12.91 22.31
CA ALA A 133 -15.45 13.11 21.16
C ALA A 133 -14.72 13.96 20.12
N ILE A 134 -14.44 13.36 18.96
CA ILE A 134 -13.83 14.07 17.83
C ILE A 134 -14.88 14.34 16.74
N THR A 135 -14.72 15.46 16.04
CA THR A 135 -15.54 15.79 14.88
C THR A 135 -15.30 14.83 13.74
N LYS A 136 -16.37 14.43 13.05
CA LYS A 136 -16.31 13.50 11.89
C LYS A 136 -15.92 14.21 10.57
N ASP A 137 -15.30 15.39 10.64
CA ASP A 137 -14.78 16.09 9.47
C ASP A 137 -13.56 15.33 8.93
N TRP A 138 -13.73 14.70 7.80
CA TRP A 138 -12.64 13.99 7.15
C TRP A 138 -11.73 14.97 6.40
N ARG A 139 -10.43 14.92 6.67
CA ARG A 139 -9.38 15.70 6.01
C ARG A 139 -8.20 14.80 5.68
N PRO A 140 -8.05 14.37 4.41
CA PRO A 140 -7.04 13.39 4.02
C PRO A 140 -5.60 13.85 4.27
N ASP A 141 -5.38 15.14 4.39
CA ASP A 141 -4.09 15.77 4.66
C ASP A 141 -3.77 15.96 6.15
N ARG A 142 -4.72 15.67 7.03
CA ARG A 142 -4.53 15.89 8.48
C ARG A 142 -4.04 14.61 9.16
N VAL A 143 -3.00 14.75 9.98
CA VAL A 143 -2.53 13.71 10.90
C VAL A 143 -3.34 13.76 12.18
N ASN A 144 -3.92 12.63 12.58
CA ASN A 144 -4.59 12.47 13.87
C ASN A 144 -3.69 11.62 14.77
N ILE A 145 -3.41 12.10 15.97
CA ILE A 145 -2.64 11.39 16.99
C ILE A 145 -3.53 11.16 18.21
N GLU A 146 -3.75 9.90 18.54
CA GLU A 146 -4.45 9.50 19.74
C GLU A 146 -3.45 9.25 20.86
N ILE A 147 -3.69 9.84 22.03
CA ILE A 147 -2.87 9.65 23.23
C ILE A 147 -3.70 9.03 24.35
N ASN A 148 -3.11 8.17 25.17
CA ASN A 148 -3.76 7.65 26.35
C ASN A 148 -3.68 8.61 27.55
N SER A 149 -4.26 8.23 28.70
CA SER A 149 -4.24 9.00 29.92
C SER A 149 -2.83 9.31 30.46
N ASN A 150 -1.84 8.51 30.10
CA ASN A 150 -0.45 8.67 30.49
C ASN A 150 0.36 9.54 29.50
N GLY A 151 -0.29 10.09 28.46
CA GLY A 151 0.36 10.91 27.45
C GLY A 151 1.15 10.11 26.40
N LEU A 152 0.98 8.78 26.34
CA LEU A 152 1.62 7.93 25.33
C LEU A 152 0.77 7.87 24.07
N ILE A 153 1.42 7.93 22.92
CA ILE A 153 0.77 7.75 21.61
C ILE A 153 0.31 6.31 21.49
N VAL A 154 -0.97 6.10 21.21
CA VAL A 154 -1.57 4.78 21.01
C VAL A 154 -2.01 4.56 19.58
N ASN A 155 -2.23 5.63 18.82
CA ASN A 155 -2.60 5.52 17.39
C ASN A 155 -2.17 6.76 16.60
N ILE A 156 -1.83 6.60 15.31
CA ILE A 156 -1.56 7.68 14.37
C ILE A 156 -2.18 7.32 13.02
N TRP A 157 -2.95 8.24 12.44
CA TRP A 157 -3.63 8.02 11.16
C TRP A 157 -3.92 9.33 10.43
N PHE A 158 -4.09 9.27 9.10
CA PHE A 158 -4.53 10.39 8.27
C PHE A 158 -6.06 10.40 8.11
N GLY A 159 -6.72 11.57 8.25
CA GLY A 159 -8.18 11.65 8.08
C GLY A 159 -8.88 12.83 8.72
#